data_858a0651cb52b7f15b8711bce0bbe271
#
_entry.id   858a0651cb52b7f15b8711bce0bbe271
#
_cell.length_a   1.000
_cell.length_b   1.000
_cell.length_c   1.000
_cell.angle_alpha   90.00
_cell.angle_beta   90.00
_cell.angle_gamma   90.00
#
_symmetry.space_group_name_H-M   'P 1'
#
loop_
_entity.id
_entity.type
_entity.pdbx_description
1 polymer ?
#
loop_
_entity_poly.entity_id
_entity_poly.type
_entity_poly.pdbx_seq_one_letter_code
_entity_poly.pdbx_strand_id
1 'polypeptide(L)'
;MSSKALAAVSKVYAECGITSPFEIPLETIISSRNIIIREEVLEGAEARILMNENSGIITIDNRIYPSTKKRFILAHELGHFELHRNLIRGFNDTDETINHWYQYNLKSEEIEANEFAAEFLMPAELFRNECKGKIFDHRVIEHLSNYFKVSKTAAILKFVKENNGNHPIFVVCCQNNVMKWFKKSDDFYHYSLFSRNLPPPSGSVAFDVFDKGSAYYGEEQTQQIWKSDWFETKDNEKDTIFFEYCLYVKSYNYTLSVIWEK
;
A
#
# COMPACT_ATOMS: atom_id res chain seq x y z
N MET A 1 13.01 2.78 -0.37
CA MET A 1 12.57 4.15 -0.03
C MET A 1 13.75 5.08 -0.25
N SER A 2 13.51 6.21 -0.88
CA SER A 2 14.56 7.20 -1.10
C SER A 2 14.94 7.85 0.24
N SER A 3 16.23 8.13 0.42
CA SER A 3 16.70 8.88 1.59
C SER A 3 16.07 10.27 1.69
N LYS A 4 15.66 10.82 0.55
CA LYS A 4 15.02 12.14 0.41
C LYS A 4 13.63 12.15 1.02
N ALA A 5 12.76 11.15 0.72
CA ALA A 5 11.43 11.03 1.31
C ALA A 5 11.50 10.85 2.84
N LEU A 6 12.41 9.99 3.33
CA LEU A 6 12.60 9.78 4.76
C LEU A 6 13.05 11.07 5.48
N ALA A 7 14.02 11.79 4.91
CA ALA A 7 14.50 13.04 5.48
C ALA A 7 13.39 14.11 5.53
N ALA A 8 12.55 14.20 4.48
CA ALA A 8 11.44 15.14 4.44
C ALA A 8 10.37 14.81 5.50
N VAL A 9 10.01 13.53 5.68
CA VAL A 9 9.09 13.12 6.76
C VAL A 9 9.66 13.46 8.13
N SER A 10 10.91 13.11 8.39
CA SER A 10 11.57 13.41 9.67
C SER A 10 11.61 14.91 9.95
N LYS A 11 11.83 15.74 8.92
CA LYS A 11 11.79 17.19 9.01
C LYS A 11 10.40 17.69 9.41
N VAL A 12 9.35 17.23 8.71
CA VAL A 12 7.95 17.62 9.03
C VAL A 12 7.60 17.24 10.47
N TYR A 13 7.96 16.04 10.91
CA TYR A 13 7.72 15.57 12.26
C TYR A 13 8.42 16.45 13.31
N ALA A 14 9.71 16.76 13.09
CA ALA A 14 10.48 17.61 14.00
C ALA A 14 9.92 19.04 14.05
N GLU A 15 9.57 19.64 12.91
CA GLU A 15 9.03 21.00 12.84
C GLU A 15 7.62 21.11 13.45
N CYS A 16 6.82 20.06 13.37
CA CYS A 16 5.51 20.00 14.02
C CYS A 16 5.54 19.51 15.46
N GLY A 17 6.71 19.09 15.94
CA GLY A 17 6.89 18.56 17.32
C GLY A 17 6.11 17.27 17.57
N ILE A 18 5.92 16.42 16.54
CA ILE A 18 5.17 15.17 16.63
C ILE A 18 6.07 13.95 16.55
N THR A 19 5.67 12.88 17.21
CA THR A 19 6.35 11.58 17.19
C THR A 19 5.50 10.52 16.51
N SER A 20 4.22 10.79 16.29
CA SER A 20 3.24 9.87 15.71
C SER A 20 2.30 10.61 14.75
N PRO A 21 1.86 9.96 13.64
CA PRO A 21 0.95 10.55 12.67
C PRO A 21 -0.49 10.80 13.21
N PHE A 22 -0.74 10.48 14.49
CA PHE A 22 -2.05 10.62 15.12
C PHE A 22 -2.16 11.82 16.05
N GLU A 23 -1.03 12.42 16.45
CA GLU A 23 -0.99 13.49 17.44
C GLU A 23 -1.65 14.78 16.94
N ILE A 24 -1.47 15.06 15.64
CA ILE A 24 -2.06 16.23 15.00
C ILE A 24 -2.81 15.77 13.73
N PRO A 25 -4.02 16.28 13.48
CA PRO A 25 -4.70 16.03 12.21
C PRO A 25 -3.84 16.42 11.01
N LEU A 26 -3.85 15.58 9.96
CA LEU A 26 -3.05 15.83 8.75
C LEU A 26 -3.39 17.17 8.10
N GLU A 27 -4.67 17.55 8.10
CA GLU A 27 -5.14 18.83 7.59
C GLU A 27 -4.53 20.03 8.34
N THR A 28 -4.30 19.89 9.63
CA THR A 28 -3.62 20.90 10.45
C THR A 28 -2.15 21.02 10.06
N ILE A 29 -1.47 19.89 9.83
CA ILE A 29 -0.08 19.87 9.36
C ILE A 29 0.03 20.53 7.98
N ILE A 30 -0.87 20.19 7.04
CA ILE A 30 -0.95 20.81 5.72
C ILE A 30 -1.14 22.31 5.84
N SER A 31 -2.10 22.75 6.66
CA SER A 31 -2.36 24.19 6.88
C SER A 31 -1.15 24.93 7.47
N SER A 32 -0.36 24.29 8.32
CA SER A 32 0.87 24.88 8.89
C SER A 32 1.95 25.17 7.82
N ARG A 33 1.82 24.57 6.63
CA ARG A 33 2.67 24.79 5.45
C ARG A 33 2.13 25.90 4.53
N ASN A 34 1.15 26.68 4.95
CA ASN A 34 0.43 27.65 4.11
C ASN A 34 -0.24 26.98 2.89
N ILE A 35 -0.72 25.75 3.06
CA ILE A 35 -1.45 25.01 2.03
C ILE A 35 -2.93 25.03 2.37
N ILE A 36 -3.75 25.44 1.39
CA ILE A 36 -5.22 25.43 1.50
C ILE A 36 -5.74 24.15 0.87
N ILE A 37 -6.63 23.45 1.56
CA ILE A 37 -7.35 22.28 1.02
C ILE A 37 -8.70 22.75 0.49
N ARG A 38 -9.03 22.35 -0.74
CA ARG A 38 -10.34 22.56 -1.38
C ARG A 38 -10.92 21.22 -1.79
N GLU A 39 -12.22 21.08 -1.65
CA GLU A 39 -12.99 19.91 -2.09
C GLU A 39 -13.90 20.35 -3.24
N GLU A 40 -13.65 19.79 -4.42
CA GLU A 40 -14.40 20.10 -5.64
C GLU A 40 -14.64 18.81 -6.42
N VAL A 41 -15.52 18.82 -7.39
CA VAL A 41 -15.62 17.74 -8.37
C VAL A 41 -14.47 17.89 -9.37
N LEU A 42 -13.60 16.89 -9.45
CA LEU A 42 -12.51 16.87 -10.42
C LEU A 42 -12.82 15.87 -11.54
N GLU A 43 -12.57 16.29 -12.78
CA GLU A 43 -12.68 15.41 -13.93
C GLU A 43 -11.30 14.91 -14.33
N GLY A 44 -11.15 13.56 -14.38
CA GLY A 44 -9.91 12.92 -14.80
C GLY A 44 -8.74 12.99 -13.80
N ALA A 45 -9.01 13.43 -12.55
CA ALA A 45 -8.02 13.42 -11.48
C ALA A 45 -8.69 13.17 -10.12
N GLU A 46 -7.98 12.58 -9.18
CA GLU A 46 -8.42 12.43 -7.78
C GLU A 46 -8.01 13.63 -6.93
N ALA A 47 -6.85 14.18 -7.20
CA ALA A 47 -6.36 15.39 -6.59
C ALA A 47 -5.41 16.15 -7.53
N ARG A 48 -5.06 17.34 -7.12
CA ARG A 48 -4.00 18.14 -7.71
C ARG A 48 -3.45 19.13 -6.70
N ILE A 49 -2.16 19.41 -6.80
CA ILE A 49 -1.55 20.50 -6.06
C ILE A 49 -1.04 21.59 -7.03
N LEU A 50 -1.39 22.83 -6.71
CA LEU A 50 -0.75 24.02 -7.27
C LEU A 50 0.08 24.64 -6.17
N MET A 51 1.36 24.85 -6.40
CA MET A 51 2.27 25.30 -5.35
C MET A 51 3.34 26.27 -5.86
N ASN A 52 3.84 27.07 -4.96
CA ASN A 52 5.07 27.81 -5.08
C ASN A 52 6.00 27.46 -3.90
N GLU A 53 7.12 28.14 -3.76
CA GLU A 53 8.10 27.86 -2.70
C GLU A 53 7.53 27.93 -1.27
N ASN A 54 6.51 28.77 -1.04
CA ASN A 54 6.04 29.15 0.30
C ASN A 54 4.58 28.79 0.60
N SER A 55 3.81 28.40 -0.39
CA SER A 55 2.37 28.12 -0.24
C SER A 55 1.85 27.18 -1.31
N GLY A 56 0.65 26.63 -1.10
CA GLY A 56 0.01 25.77 -2.09
C GLY A 56 -1.51 25.70 -1.94
N ILE A 57 -2.14 25.11 -2.93
CA ILE A 57 -3.57 24.75 -2.93
C ILE A 57 -3.67 23.29 -3.34
N ILE A 58 -4.13 22.45 -2.46
CA ILE A 58 -4.53 21.08 -2.77
C ILE A 58 -6.02 21.10 -3.09
N THR A 59 -6.38 20.67 -4.29
CA THR A 59 -7.76 20.41 -4.66
C THR A 59 -7.96 18.91 -4.72
N ILE A 60 -8.92 18.39 -3.95
CA ILE A 60 -9.25 16.96 -3.89
C ILE A 60 -10.68 16.72 -4.34
N ASP A 61 -10.92 15.64 -5.08
CA ASP A 61 -12.27 15.27 -5.50
C ASP A 61 -13.12 14.91 -4.28
N ASN A 62 -14.25 15.59 -4.13
CA ASN A 62 -15.15 15.41 -3.01
C ASN A 62 -15.90 14.07 -2.99
N ARG A 63 -15.79 13.28 -4.08
CA ARG A 63 -16.36 11.92 -4.21
C ARG A 63 -15.43 10.83 -3.69
N ILE A 64 -14.23 11.18 -3.23
CA ILE A 64 -13.24 10.19 -2.78
C ILE A 64 -13.71 9.47 -1.52
N TYR A 65 -13.81 8.17 -1.63
CA TYR A 65 -14.13 7.25 -0.56
C TYR A 65 -13.28 5.97 -0.68
N PRO A 66 -12.85 5.33 0.39
CA PRO A 66 -13.05 5.65 1.81
C PRO A 66 -12.12 6.77 2.33
N SER A 67 -12.33 7.22 3.57
CA SER A 67 -11.52 8.25 4.23
C SER A 67 -10.03 7.92 4.29
N THR A 68 -9.66 6.64 4.36
CA THR A 68 -8.27 6.17 4.30
C THR A 68 -7.59 6.50 2.97
N LYS A 69 -8.35 6.45 1.86
CA LYS A 69 -7.87 6.86 0.54
C LYS A 69 -7.64 8.37 0.49
N LYS A 70 -8.62 9.16 0.97
CA LYS A 70 -8.50 10.62 1.07
C LYS A 70 -7.26 11.03 1.89
N ARG A 71 -7.05 10.35 3.03
CA ARG A 71 -5.90 10.60 3.89
C ARG A 71 -4.57 10.30 3.18
N PHE A 72 -4.49 9.21 2.41
CA PHE A 72 -3.30 8.89 1.63
C PHE A 72 -3.03 9.95 0.56
N ILE A 73 -4.05 10.38 -0.18
CA ILE A 73 -3.95 11.41 -1.20
C ILE A 73 -3.44 12.73 -0.60
N LEU A 74 -4.02 13.18 0.51
CA LEU A 74 -3.57 14.39 1.18
C LEU A 74 -2.10 14.31 1.64
N ALA A 75 -1.66 13.15 2.13
CA ALA A 75 -0.26 12.93 2.49
C ALA A 75 0.65 12.89 1.25
N HIS A 76 0.17 12.37 0.12
CA HIS A 76 0.87 12.37 -1.16
C HIS A 76 1.08 13.79 -1.70
N GLU A 77 0.03 14.61 -1.69
CA GLU A 77 0.12 16.02 -2.09
C GLU A 77 1.05 16.84 -1.18
N LEU A 78 1.01 16.55 0.13
CA LEU A 78 1.99 17.13 1.05
C LEU A 78 3.41 16.68 0.68
N GLY A 79 3.59 15.44 0.23
CA GLY A 79 4.87 14.92 -0.27
C GLY A 79 5.37 15.71 -1.48
N HIS A 80 4.51 16.02 -2.45
CA HIS A 80 4.86 16.89 -3.56
C HIS A 80 5.31 18.27 -3.08
N PHE A 81 4.61 18.86 -2.13
CA PHE A 81 5.00 20.15 -1.59
C PHE A 81 6.38 20.09 -0.90
N GLU A 82 6.59 19.15 0.00
CA GLU A 82 7.84 19.05 0.76
C GLU A 82 9.07 18.72 -0.10
N LEU A 83 8.88 17.95 -1.18
CA LEU A 83 9.95 17.43 -2.01
C LEU A 83 10.17 18.24 -3.30
N HIS A 84 9.10 18.84 -3.87
CA HIS A 84 9.12 19.32 -5.24
C HIS A 84 8.72 20.80 -5.40
N ARG A 85 8.39 21.53 -4.33
CA ARG A 85 7.95 22.94 -4.42
C ARG A 85 8.91 23.87 -5.16
N ASN A 86 10.21 23.55 -5.15
CA ASN A 86 11.21 24.35 -5.87
C ASN A 86 11.21 24.10 -7.39
N LEU A 87 10.45 23.08 -7.86
CA LEU A 87 10.36 22.77 -9.29
C LEU A 87 9.35 23.66 -10.05
N ILE A 88 8.57 24.50 -9.32
CA ILE A 88 7.55 25.42 -9.86
C ILE A 88 6.64 24.71 -10.87
N ARG A 89 5.96 23.65 -10.46
CA ARG A 89 5.06 22.86 -11.30
C ARG A 89 3.75 22.59 -10.56
N GLY A 90 2.66 22.47 -11.34
CA GLY A 90 1.44 21.83 -10.86
C GLY A 90 1.50 20.32 -11.10
N PHE A 91 1.02 19.54 -10.15
CA PHE A 91 0.87 18.09 -10.27
C PHE A 91 -0.62 17.75 -10.31
N ASN A 92 -0.99 16.82 -11.18
CA ASN A 92 -2.33 16.27 -11.27
C ASN A 92 -2.25 14.77 -11.03
N ASP A 93 -2.92 14.28 -10.01
CA ASP A 93 -2.92 12.89 -9.65
C ASP A 93 -4.18 12.19 -10.17
N THR A 94 -3.98 11.07 -10.78
CA THR A 94 -5.04 10.18 -11.25
C THR A 94 -5.07 8.93 -10.38
N ASP A 95 -6.13 8.13 -10.52
CA ASP A 95 -6.19 6.79 -9.91
C ASP A 95 -4.95 5.94 -10.25
N GLU A 96 -4.37 6.13 -11.43
CA GLU A 96 -3.17 5.41 -11.85
C GLU A 96 -1.92 5.85 -11.09
N THR A 97 -1.75 7.14 -10.82
CA THR A 97 -0.57 7.63 -10.08
C THR A 97 -0.62 7.27 -8.61
N ILE A 98 -1.80 7.29 -8.01
CA ILE A 98 -2.01 7.04 -6.58
C ILE A 98 -2.10 5.55 -6.24
N ASN A 99 -2.86 4.76 -7.02
CA ASN A 99 -3.08 3.34 -6.73
C ASN A 99 -2.02 2.41 -7.33
N HIS A 100 -1.24 2.86 -8.30
CA HIS A 100 -0.26 2.07 -9.03
C HIS A 100 1.19 2.47 -8.73
N TRP A 101 1.47 2.95 -7.51
CA TRP A 101 2.80 3.34 -7.03
C TRP A 101 3.89 2.25 -7.20
N TYR A 102 3.53 1.04 -7.55
CA TYR A 102 4.42 -0.07 -7.89
C TYR A 102 4.67 -0.21 -9.41
N GLN A 103 4.08 0.62 -10.27
CA GLN A 103 4.30 0.55 -11.72
C GLN A 103 5.61 1.22 -12.10
N TYR A 104 6.38 0.52 -12.92
CA TYR A 104 7.70 0.96 -13.39
C TYR A 104 7.71 2.21 -14.29
N ASN A 105 6.53 2.76 -14.62
CA ASN A 105 6.38 3.87 -15.56
C ASN A 105 5.99 5.21 -14.89
N LEU A 106 5.95 5.27 -13.56
CA LEU A 106 5.71 6.53 -12.85
C LEU A 106 6.91 7.46 -12.97
N LYS A 107 6.65 8.76 -13.03
CA LYS A 107 7.70 9.78 -12.91
C LYS A 107 8.37 9.66 -11.54
N SER A 108 9.62 10.05 -11.45
CA SER A 108 10.39 9.96 -10.18
C SER A 108 9.72 10.74 -9.05
N GLU A 109 9.09 11.86 -9.37
CA GLU A 109 8.39 12.71 -8.41
C GLU A 109 7.17 12.01 -7.77
N GLU A 110 6.43 11.24 -8.57
CA GLU A 110 5.28 10.46 -8.09
C GLU A 110 5.72 9.33 -7.15
N ILE A 111 6.82 8.67 -7.48
CA ILE A 111 7.40 7.63 -6.63
C ILE A 111 7.85 8.24 -5.29
N GLU A 112 8.53 9.38 -5.33
CA GLU A 112 8.98 10.08 -4.12
C GLU A 112 7.82 10.55 -3.25
N ALA A 113 6.73 11.09 -3.83
CA ALA A 113 5.54 11.51 -3.12
C ALA A 113 4.78 10.31 -2.49
N ASN A 114 4.67 9.20 -3.22
CA ASN A 114 4.12 7.94 -2.69
C ASN A 114 4.96 7.39 -1.52
N GLU A 115 6.28 7.41 -1.63
CA GLU A 115 7.19 7.00 -0.55
C GLU A 115 7.06 7.90 0.67
N PHE A 116 6.95 9.21 0.45
CA PHE A 116 6.70 10.19 1.52
C PHE A 116 5.38 9.87 2.23
N ALA A 117 4.27 9.73 1.49
CA ALA A 117 2.96 9.44 2.05
C ALA A 117 2.94 8.15 2.88
N ALA A 118 3.53 7.08 2.33
CA ALA A 118 3.61 5.80 3.03
C ALA A 118 4.41 5.87 4.33
N GLU A 119 5.54 6.58 4.34
CA GLU A 119 6.36 6.76 5.54
C GLU A 119 5.71 7.73 6.54
N PHE A 120 5.12 8.82 6.05
CA PHE A 120 4.43 9.80 6.87
C PHE A 120 3.26 9.18 7.63
N LEU A 121 2.44 8.37 6.96
CA LEU A 121 1.26 7.73 7.57
C LEU A 121 1.61 6.50 8.39
N MET A 122 2.67 5.78 8.03
CA MET A 122 3.13 4.55 8.67
C MET A 122 4.64 4.59 8.90
N PRO A 123 5.13 5.39 9.87
CA PRO A 123 6.56 5.45 10.16
C PRO A 123 7.14 4.07 10.43
N ALA A 124 8.25 3.76 9.77
CA ALA A 124 8.81 2.41 9.75
C ALA A 124 9.11 1.87 11.17
N GLU A 125 9.61 2.71 12.06
CA GLU A 125 9.91 2.32 13.44
C GLU A 125 8.63 1.96 14.21
N LEU A 126 7.61 2.80 14.16
CA LEU A 126 6.32 2.53 14.80
C LEU A 126 5.66 1.28 14.20
N PHE A 127 5.72 1.15 12.87
CA PHE A 127 5.15 0.00 12.18
C PHE A 127 5.83 -1.31 12.60
N ARG A 128 7.18 -1.34 12.68
CA ARG A 128 7.93 -2.50 13.16
C ARG A 128 7.60 -2.85 14.60
N ASN A 129 7.43 -1.85 15.46
CA ASN A 129 7.03 -2.06 16.86
C ASN A 129 5.65 -2.73 16.95
N GLU A 130 4.70 -2.29 16.12
CA GLU A 130 3.36 -2.91 16.04
C GLU A 130 3.37 -4.33 15.46
N CYS A 131 4.34 -4.65 14.61
CA CYS A 131 4.50 -6.00 14.03
C CYS A 131 5.31 -6.96 14.91
N LYS A 132 6.07 -6.46 15.89
CA LYS A 132 7.02 -7.25 16.66
C LYS A 132 6.37 -8.47 17.31
N GLY A 133 6.90 -9.67 17.00
CA GLY A 133 6.41 -10.94 17.54
C GLY A 133 5.06 -11.40 16.98
N LYS A 134 4.51 -10.72 15.99
CA LYS A 134 3.24 -11.10 15.35
C LYS A 134 3.52 -11.90 14.07
N ILE A 135 2.89 -13.06 13.96
CA ILE A 135 2.81 -13.82 12.71
C ILE A 135 1.74 -13.19 11.84
N PHE A 136 1.88 -13.27 10.51
CA PHE A 136 0.87 -12.75 9.59
C PHE A 136 -0.49 -13.43 9.84
N ASP A 137 -1.52 -12.63 9.98
CA ASP A 137 -2.91 -13.04 10.18
C ASP A 137 -3.81 -11.89 9.73
N HIS A 138 -5.04 -12.18 9.30
CA HIS A 138 -6.01 -11.16 8.90
C HIS A 138 -6.25 -10.11 10.00
N ARG A 139 -6.26 -10.54 11.28
CA ARG A 139 -6.44 -9.66 12.45
C ARG A 139 -5.27 -8.70 12.64
N VAL A 140 -4.05 -9.14 12.33
CA VAL A 140 -2.87 -8.27 12.36
C VAL A 140 -3.01 -7.16 11.31
N ILE A 141 -3.46 -7.51 10.10
CA ILE A 141 -3.68 -6.51 9.04
C ILE A 141 -4.83 -5.56 9.39
N GLU A 142 -5.91 -6.06 9.99
CA GLU A 142 -7.00 -5.21 10.48
C GLU A 142 -6.53 -4.26 11.57
N HIS A 143 -5.76 -4.76 12.54
CA HIS A 143 -5.16 -3.94 13.59
C HIS A 143 -4.28 -2.84 12.99
N LEU A 144 -3.34 -3.19 12.11
CA LEU A 144 -2.42 -2.22 11.49
C LEU A 144 -3.18 -1.19 10.64
N SER A 145 -4.15 -1.63 9.84
CA SER A 145 -4.99 -0.75 9.03
C SER A 145 -5.76 0.26 9.89
N ASN A 146 -6.36 -0.19 10.99
CA ASN A 146 -7.11 0.65 11.91
C ASN A 146 -6.18 1.57 12.73
N TYR A 147 -5.09 1.05 13.24
CA TYR A 147 -4.12 1.80 14.05
C TYR A 147 -3.52 2.96 13.25
N PHE A 148 -3.04 2.69 12.05
CA PHE A 148 -2.45 3.71 11.17
C PHE A 148 -3.49 4.49 10.35
N LYS A 149 -4.77 4.12 10.39
CA LYS A 149 -5.85 4.72 9.60
C LYS A 149 -5.53 4.72 8.10
N VAL A 150 -5.09 3.56 7.61
CA VAL A 150 -4.73 3.32 6.20
C VAL A 150 -5.55 2.15 5.63
N SER A 151 -5.50 1.94 4.31
CA SER A 151 -6.14 0.76 3.71
C SER A 151 -5.44 -0.54 4.09
N LYS A 152 -6.19 -1.66 4.12
CA LYS A 152 -5.59 -3.00 4.31
C LYS A 152 -4.50 -3.29 3.29
N THR A 153 -4.68 -2.86 2.03
CA THR A 153 -3.66 -2.96 0.98
C THR A 153 -2.36 -2.26 1.38
N ALA A 154 -2.45 -1.01 1.86
CA ALA A 154 -1.27 -0.26 2.30
C ALA A 154 -0.58 -0.93 3.49
N ALA A 155 -1.36 -1.44 4.45
CA ALA A 155 -0.84 -2.18 5.60
C ALA A 155 -0.11 -3.47 5.18
N ILE A 156 -0.67 -4.26 4.25
CA ILE A 156 -0.02 -5.47 3.70
C ILE A 156 1.30 -5.13 3.02
N LEU A 157 1.30 -4.11 2.18
CA LEU A 157 2.50 -3.72 1.43
C LEU A 157 3.61 -3.16 2.33
N LYS A 158 3.23 -2.46 3.40
CA LYS A 158 4.18 -2.02 4.42
C LYS A 158 4.68 -3.22 5.23
N PHE A 159 3.79 -4.17 5.56
CA PHE A 159 4.16 -5.39 6.31
C PHE A 159 5.20 -6.21 5.56
N VAL A 160 5.04 -6.46 4.26
CA VAL A 160 6.03 -7.24 3.47
C VAL A 160 7.40 -6.58 3.46
N LYS A 161 7.44 -5.25 3.53
CA LYS A 161 8.68 -4.47 3.51
C LYS A 161 9.35 -4.38 4.88
N GLU A 162 8.57 -4.19 5.95
CA GLU A 162 9.08 -3.86 7.29
C GLU A 162 9.09 -5.06 8.25
N ASN A 163 8.71 -6.24 7.77
CA ASN A 163 8.55 -7.46 8.58
C ASN A 163 9.85 -7.93 9.28
N ASN A 164 11.02 -7.48 8.81
CA ASN A 164 12.33 -7.76 9.41
C ASN A 164 12.62 -9.25 9.68
N GLY A 165 12.20 -10.14 8.78
CA GLY A 165 12.43 -11.58 8.92
C GLY A 165 11.59 -12.28 10.00
N ASN A 166 10.60 -11.63 10.57
CA ASN A 166 9.73 -12.24 11.57
C ASN A 166 8.82 -13.32 10.99
N HIS A 167 8.50 -13.23 9.70
CA HIS A 167 7.61 -14.16 9.04
C HIS A 167 7.75 -14.07 7.51
N PRO A 168 8.38 -15.07 6.87
CA PRO A 168 8.56 -15.09 5.43
C PRO A 168 7.21 -15.08 4.70
N ILE A 169 6.97 -14.08 3.87
CA ILE A 169 5.72 -13.93 3.11
C ILE A 169 5.96 -13.59 1.65
N PHE A 170 5.04 -14.06 0.81
CA PHE A 170 4.93 -13.73 -0.59
C PHE A 170 3.58 -13.05 -0.87
N VAL A 171 3.60 -11.94 -1.57
CA VAL A 171 2.40 -11.17 -1.90
C VAL A 171 2.25 -11.11 -3.41
N VAL A 172 1.06 -11.47 -3.91
CA VAL A 172 0.74 -11.40 -5.34
C VAL A 172 -0.55 -10.60 -5.55
N CYS A 173 -0.53 -9.73 -6.55
CA CYS A 173 -1.71 -9.00 -7.00
C CYS A 173 -2.21 -9.58 -8.31
N CYS A 174 -3.50 -9.92 -8.34
CA CYS A 174 -4.22 -10.28 -9.55
C CYS A 174 -5.32 -9.24 -9.81
N GLN A 175 -5.42 -8.76 -11.03
CA GLN A 175 -6.46 -7.81 -11.44
C GLN A 175 -7.13 -8.30 -12.72
N ASN A 176 -8.47 -8.26 -12.73
CA ASN A 176 -9.27 -8.79 -13.83
C ASN A 176 -8.88 -10.25 -14.16
N ASN A 177 -8.75 -11.06 -13.13
CA ASN A 177 -8.37 -12.49 -13.20
C ASN A 177 -7.01 -12.77 -13.85
N VAL A 178 -6.07 -11.82 -13.79
CA VAL A 178 -4.69 -12.05 -14.26
C VAL A 178 -3.68 -11.50 -13.28
N MET A 179 -2.57 -12.23 -13.13
CA MET A 179 -1.45 -11.84 -12.28
C MET A 179 -0.75 -10.61 -12.85
N LYS A 180 -0.55 -9.58 -12.04
CA LYS A 180 0.07 -8.32 -12.44
C LYS A 180 1.48 -8.14 -11.91
N TRP A 181 1.66 -8.39 -10.62
CA TRP A 181 2.95 -8.26 -9.95
C TRP A 181 2.97 -9.09 -8.67
N PHE A 182 4.17 -9.30 -8.15
CA PHE A 182 4.38 -9.87 -6.83
C PHE A 182 5.44 -9.10 -6.05
N LYS A 183 5.43 -9.28 -4.74
CA LYS A 183 6.48 -8.86 -3.80
C LYS A 183 6.72 -9.98 -2.81
N LYS A 184 7.92 -10.04 -2.25
CA LYS A 184 8.24 -10.99 -1.18
C LYS A 184 9.12 -10.33 -0.13
N SER A 185 9.06 -10.83 1.09
CA SER A 185 10.02 -10.49 2.13
C SER A 185 11.41 -11.05 1.78
N ASP A 186 12.47 -10.43 2.30
CA ASP A 186 13.85 -10.80 1.94
C ASP A 186 14.20 -12.24 2.34
N ASP A 187 13.56 -12.74 3.39
CA ASP A 187 13.73 -14.09 3.94
C ASP A 187 12.87 -15.17 3.24
N PHE A 188 12.00 -14.77 2.30
CA PHE A 188 11.18 -15.71 1.54
C PHE A 188 11.99 -16.33 0.38
N TYR A 189 12.26 -17.62 0.45
CA TYR A 189 13.21 -18.33 -0.44
C TYR A 189 12.57 -19.20 -1.51
N HIS A 190 11.25 -19.44 -1.49
CA HIS A 190 10.59 -20.26 -2.49
C HIS A 190 10.53 -19.58 -3.86
N TYR A 191 10.69 -20.38 -4.93
CA TYR A 191 10.54 -19.91 -6.31
C TYR A 191 9.08 -19.97 -6.71
N SER A 192 8.50 -18.81 -7.07
CA SER A 192 7.09 -18.73 -7.42
C SER A 192 6.82 -19.09 -8.88
N LEU A 193 5.68 -19.72 -9.12
CA LEU A 193 5.11 -19.98 -10.45
C LEU A 193 4.46 -18.73 -11.06
N PHE A 194 4.70 -17.55 -10.47
CA PHE A 194 4.16 -16.30 -10.98
C PHE A 194 4.52 -16.10 -12.45
N SER A 195 3.49 -15.87 -13.26
CA SER A 195 3.65 -15.48 -14.67
C SER A 195 2.72 -14.34 -14.99
N ARG A 196 3.30 -13.18 -15.33
CA ARG A 196 2.53 -11.97 -15.63
C ARG A 196 1.51 -12.21 -16.73
N ASN A 197 0.30 -11.70 -16.54
CA ASN A 197 -0.85 -11.80 -17.44
C ASN A 197 -1.45 -13.21 -17.60
N LEU A 198 -1.04 -14.19 -16.81
CA LEU A 198 -1.76 -15.45 -16.65
C LEU A 198 -2.76 -15.38 -15.49
N PRO A 199 -3.81 -16.21 -15.50
CA PRO A 199 -4.70 -16.35 -14.34
C PRO A 199 -3.96 -16.80 -13.09
N PRO A 200 -4.47 -16.51 -11.88
CA PRO A 200 -3.98 -17.14 -10.66
C PRO A 200 -4.14 -18.67 -10.75
N PRO A 201 -3.31 -19.45 -10.05
CA PRO A 201 -3.41 -20.91 -10.04
C PRO A 201 -4.77 -21.41 -9.58
N SER A 202 -5.29 -22.48 -10.19
CA SER A 202 -6.64 -23.02 -9.91
C SER A 202 -6.84 -23.49 -8.46
N GLY A 203 -5.76 -23.84 -7.74
CA GLY A 203 -5.79 -24.20 -6.31
C GLY A 203 -5.72 -22.99 -5.37
N SER A 204 -5.60 -21.77 -5.89
CA SER A 204 -5.45 -20.56 -5.08
C SER A 204 -6.80 -19.97 -4.63
N VAL A 205 -6.80 -19.29 -3.48
CA VAL A 205 -7.97 -18.53 -3.01
C VAL A 205 -8.29 -17.37 -3.95
N ALA A 206 -7.29 -16.77 -4.57
CA ALA A 206 -7.48 -15.71 -5.58
C ALA A 206 -8.28 -16.21 -6.79
N PHE A 207 -7.99 -17.43 -7.27
CA PHE A 207 -8.76 -18.04 -8.37
C PHE A 207 -10.22 -18.21 -7.98
N ASP A 208 -10.47 -18.78 -6.80
CA ASP A 208 -11.82 -18.99 -6.25
C ASP A 208 -12.62 -17.68 -6.15
N VAL A 209 -11.98 -16.59 -5.72
CA VAL A 209 -12.63 -15.28 -5.62
C VAL A 209 -13.09 -14.77 -6.98
N PHE A 210 -12.26 -14.92 -8.01
CA PHE A 210 -12.64 -14.51 -9.37
C PHE A 210 -13.69 -15.44 -10.00
N ASP A 211 -13.58 -16.75 -9.78
CA ASP A 211 -14.52 -17.74 -10.30
C ASP A 211 -15.93 -17.57 -9.69
N LYS A 212 -16.00 -17.40 -8.38
CA LYS A 212 -17.27 -17.17 -7.67
C LYS A 212 -17.77 -15.73 -7.75
N GLY A 213 -16.91 -14.78 -8.13
CA GLY A 213 -17.22 -13.35 -8.17
C GLY A 213 -17.57 -12.74 -6.81
N SER A 214 -17.13 -13.39 -5.71
CA SER A 214 -17.43 -12.99 -4.33
C SER A 214 -16.21 -13.01 -3.43
N ALA A 215 -16.17 -12.06 -2.49
CA ALA A 215 -15.12 -12.01 -1.46
C ALA A 215 -15.40 -13.01 -0.34
N TYR A 216 -14.32 -13.49 0.27
CA TYR A 216 -14.34 -14.10 1.59
C TYR A 216 -14.15 -13.03 2.67
N TYR A 217 -14.64 -13.29 3.89
CA TYR A 217 -14.59 -12.34 5.00
C TYR A 217 -14.10 -13.00 6.29
N GLY A 218 -13.47 -12.19 7.15
CA GLY A 218 -12.97 -12.67 8.43
C GLY A 218 -11.98 -13.82 8.28
N GLU A 219 -12.19 -14.88 9.04
CA GLU A 219 -11.31 -16.05 9.04
C GLU A 219 -11.28 -16.78 7.69
N GLU A 220 -12.38 -16.77 6.93
CA GLU A 220 -12.47 -17.41 5.61
C GLU A 220 -11.56 -16.74 4.56
N GLN A 221 -11.06 -15.53 4.80
CA GLN A 221 -10.07 -14.89 3.94
C GLN A 221 -8.72 -15.63 3.98
N THR A 222 -8.46 -16.41 5.03
CA THR A 222 -7.24 -17.21 5.16
C THR A 222 -7.60 -18.70 5.01
N GLN A 223 -7.07 -19.31 3.96
CA GLN A 223 -7.33 -20.72 3.66
C GLN A 223 -6.02 -21.49 3.51
N GLN A 224 -6.10 -22.81 3.76
CA GLN A 224 -5.00 -23.71 3.48
C GLN A 224 -4.93 -23.99 1.99
N ILE A 225 -3.74 -23.95 1.44
CA ILE A 225 -3.40 -24.27 0.06
C ILE A 225 -2.19 -25.20 0.05
N TRP A 226 -1.87 -25.75 -1.10
CA TRP A 226 -0.64 -26.51 -1.27
C TRP A 226 0.49 -25.60 -1.76
N LYS A 227 1.73 -25.92 -1.34
CA LYS A 227 2.93 -25.23 -1.84
C LYS A 227 2.95 -25.21 -3.38
N SER A 228 2.63 -26.37 -3.99
CA SER A 228 2.62 -26.53 -5.45
C SER A 228 1.62 -25.63 -6.19
N ASP A 229 0.64 -25.05 -5.51
CA ASP A 229 -0.27 -24.10 -6.16
C ASP A 229 0.46 -22.83 -6.61
N TRP A 230 1.39 -22.32 -5.80
CA TRP A 230 2.09 -21.05 -6.07
C TRP A 230 3.59 -21.17 -6.32
N PHE A 231 4.21 -22.29 -5.92
CA PHE A 231 5.68 -22.43 -5.90
C PHE A 231 6.14 -23.71 -6.56
N GLU A 232 7.37 -23.67 -7.09
CA GLU A 232 8.03 -24.84 -7.61
C GLU A 232 8.29 -25.87 -6.51
N THR A 233 8.01 -27.13 -6.82
CA THR A 233 8.37 -28.28 -6.00
C THR A 233 9.42 -29.11 -6.71
N LYS A 234 10.37 -29.67 -5.97
CA LYS A 234 11.39 -30.56 -6.53
C LYS A 234 10.80 -31.96 -6.78
N ASP A 235 11.37 -32.70 -7.73
CA ASP A 235 11.02 -34.11 -7.94
C ASP A 235 11.16 -34.90 -6.64
N ASN A 236 10.10 -35.63 -6.27
CA ASN A 236 9.98 -36.40 -5.02
C ASN A 236 9.91 -35.57 -3.73
N GLU A 237 9.77 -34.24 -3.80
CA GLU A 237 9.48 -33.43 -2.62
C GLU A 237 8.01 -33.65 -2.22
N LYS A 238 7.78 -33.91 -0.93
CA LYS A 238 6.41 -33.97 -0.41
C LYS A 238 5.84 -32.56 -0.41
N ASP A 239 4.67 -32.41 -1.02
CA ASP A 239 3.97 -31.14 -0.99
C ASP A 239 3.61 -30.74 0.45
N THR A 240 3.78 -29.48 0.77
CA THR A 240 3.59 -28.93 2.12
C THR A 240 2.40 -27.97 2.16
N ILE A 241 1.88 -27.77 3.36
CA ILE A 241 0.76 -26.88 3.59
C ILE A 241 1.27 -25.44 3.69
N PHE A 242 0.67 -24.59 2.90
CA PHE A 242 0.79 -23.15 2.96
C PHE A 242 -0.54 -22.52 3.34
N PHE A 243 -0.52 -21.25 3.67
CA PHE A 243 -1.73 -20.44 3.86
C PHE A 243 -1.78 -19.32 2.84
N GLU A 244 -2.95 -19.00 2.36
CA GLU A 244 -3.23 -17.84 1.53
C GLU A 244 -4.31 -17.00 2.20
N TYR A 245 -3.96 -15.76 2.54
CA TYR A 245 -4.92 -14.70 2.88
C TYR A 245 -5.23 -13.90 1.62
N CYS A 246 -6.49 -13.84 1.21
CA CYS A 246 -6.91 -13.15 0.01
C CYS A 246 -7.81 -11.94 0.33
N LEU A 247 -7.30 -10.75 0.08
CA LEU A 247 -8.07 -9.50 0.12
C LEU A 247 -8.62 -9.19 -1.27
N TYR A 248 -9.95 -9.15 -1.42
CA TYR A 248 -10.60 -8.73 -2.67
C TYR A 248 -11.08 -7.29 -2.59
N VAL A 249 -10.64 -6.45 -3.52
CA VAL A 249 -11.07 -5.05 -3.65
C VAL A 249 -11.97 -4.93 -4.87
N LYS A 250 -13.28 -5.07 -4.61
CA LYS A 250 -14.31 -5.17 -5.64
C LYS A 250 -14.36 -3.97 -6.57
N SER A 251 -14.19 -2.75 -6.06
CA SER A 251 -14.25 -1.51 -6.84
C SER A 251 -13.22 -1.44 -7.98
N TYR A 252 -12.10 -2.15 -7.84
CA TYR A 252 -11.02 -2.20 -8.82
C TYR A 252 -10.84 -3.61 -9.42
N ASN A 253 -11.70 -4.54 -9.05
CA ASN A 253 -11.65 -5.94 -9.45
C ASN A 253 -10.25 -6.55 -9.32
N TYR A 254 -9.61 -6.34 -8.14
CA TYR A 254 -8.33 -6.98 -7.86
C TYR A 254 -8.35 -7.76 -6.55
N THR A 255 -7.51 -8.80 -6.50
CA THR A 255 -7.14 -9.52 -5.28
C THR A 255 -5.71 -9.20 -4.88
N LEU A 256 -5.45 -9.17 -3.58
CA LEU A 256 -4.12 -9.16 -3.00
C LEU A 256 -4.00 -10.38 -2.10
N SER A 257 -3.26 -11.37 -2.58
CA SER A 257 -3.00 -12.60 -1.84
C SER A 257 -1.69 -12.50 -1.09
N VAL A 258 -1.71 -12.82 0.20
CA VAL A 258 -0.51 -12.98 1.02
C VAL A 258 -0.37 -14.45 1.33
N ILE A 259 0.80 -15.02 1.05
CA ILE A 259 1.06 -16.44 1.08
C ILE A 259 2.27 -16.71 1.98
N TRP A 260 2.15 -17.72 2.85
CA TRP A 260 3.21 -18.12 3.76
C TRP A 260 3.16 -19.61 4.08
N GLU A 261 4.28 -20.16 4.51
CA GLU A 261 4.41 -21.54 4.97
C GLU A 261 3.82 -21.68 6.38
N LYS A 262 3.23 -22.86 6.65
CA LYS A 262 2.64 -23.18 7.94
C LYS A 262 3.68 -23.24 9.06
#